data_ae67255da888f79547c48fdf3bd1129a
#
_entry.id   ae67255da888f79547c48fdf3bd1129a
#
_cell.length_a   1.000
_cell.length_b   1.000
_cell.length_c   1.000
_cell.angle_alpha   90.00
_cell.angle_beta   90.00
_cell.angle_gamma   90.00
#
_symmetry.space_group_name_H-M   'P 1'
#
loop_
_entity.id
_entity.type
_entity.pdbx_description
1 polymer ?
#
loop_
_entity_poly.entity_id
_entity_poly.type
_entity_poly.pdbx_seq_one_letter_code
_entity_poly.pdbx_strand_id
1 'polypeptide(L)'
;INKLNSAMRDLIIAIRDNQKISSRINSDKSMRFALYECCKNEYLLNISYNQTANGDYSFQITDNVRIGEKGYLFLQNTSAKRRVFNFITKSIWGILLTVIGSVITAVIIYFLGIN
;
A
#
# COMPACT_ATOMS: atom_id res chain seq x y z
N ILE A 1 -6.00 -7.98 2.06
CA ILE A 1 -5.11 -6.96 2.63
C ILE A 1 -4.97 -7.21 4.11
N ASN A 2 -3.77 -7.15 4.61
CA ASN A 2 -3.49 -7.18 6.03
C ASN A 2 -4.07 -5.93 6.70
N LYS A 3 -4.83 -6.12 7.78
CA LYS A 3 -5.40 -5.01 8.56
C LYS A 3 -4.32 -4.05 9.07
N LEU A 4 -3.17 -4.57 9.44
CA LEU A 4 -2.04 -3.76 9.89
C LEU A 4 -1.55 -2.83 8.78
N ASN A 5 -1.37 -3.34 7.58
CA ASN A 5 -0.94 -2.52 6.44
C ASN A 5 -1.97 -1.43 6.12
N SER A 6 -3.25 -1.74 6.18
CA SER A 6 -4.32 -0.76 5.97
C SER A 6 -4.29 0.35 7.02
N ALA A 7 -4.11 -0.01 8.28
CA ALA A 7 -4.03 0.95 9.38
C ALA A 7 -2.78 1.84 9.26
N MET A 8 -1.63 1.25 8.94
CA MET A 8 -0.39 1.99 8.72
C MET A 8 -0.53 2.97 7.57
N ARG A 9 -1.14 2.54 6.47
CA ARG A 9 -1.41 3.38 5.31
C ARG A 9 -2.31 4.56 5.67
N ASP A 10 -3.38 4.32 6.43
CA ASP A 10 -4.31 5.37 6.86
C ASP A 10 -3.59 6.43 7.70
N LEU A 11 -2.72 6.01 8.62
CA LEU A 11 -1.93 6.93 9.43
C LEU A 11 -0.97 7.78 8.60
N ILE A 12 -0.27 7.15 7.66
CA ILE A 12 0.67 7.86 6.80
C ILE A 12 -0.06 8.87 5.91
N ILE A 13 -1.20 8.48 5.35
CA ILE A 13 -2.03 9.37 4.54
C ILE A 13 -2.55 10.56 5.37
N ALA A 14 -2.97 10.30 6.60
CA ALA A 14 -3.43 11.36 7.49
C ALA A 14 -2.32 12.39 7.77
N ILE A 15 -1.10 11.92 8.01
CA ILE A 15 0.07 12.81 8.20
C ILE A 15 0.35 13.59 6.91
N ARG A 16 0.30 12.92 5.75
CA ARG A 16 0.50 13.58 4.46
C ARG A 16 -0.50 14.72 4.23
N ASP A 17 -1.75 14.52 4.64
CA ASP A 17 -2.83 15.48 4.44
C ASP A 17 -2.96 16.45 5.61
N ASN A 18 -1.97 16.50 6.53
CA ASN A 18 -1.93 17.37 7.71
C ASN A 18 -3.12 17.16 8.65
N GLN A 19 -3.69 15.97 8.69
CA GLN A 19 -4.76 15.62 9.61
C GLN A 19 -4.17 15.20 10.96
N LYS A 20 -4.89 15.53 12.03
CA LYS A 20 -4.48 15.11 13.39
C LYS A 20 -4.88 13.65 13.61
N ILE A 21 -3.90 12.84 14.05
CA ILE A 21 -4.11 11.41 14.29
C ILE A 21 -4.31 11.08 15.78
N SER A 22 -4.18 12.07 16.67
CA SER A 22 -4.24 11.86 18.12
C SER A 22 -5.54 11.18 18.54
N SER A 23 -6.68 11.59 18.00
CA SER A 23 -7.98 10.99 18.35
C SER A 23 -8.06 9.54 17.88
N ARG A 24 -7.49 9.22 16.73
CA ARG A 24 -7.50 7.85 16.18
C ARG A 24 -6.67 6.92 17.05
N ILE A 25 -5.47 7.32 17.43
CA ILE A 25 -4.58 6.48 18.23
C ILE A 25 -5.05 6.37 19.70
N ASN A 26 -5.71 7.39 20.23
CA ASN A 26 -6.20 7.35 21.61
C ASN A 26 -7.41 6.41 21.77
N SER A 27 -8.19 6.24 20.73
CA SER A 27 -9.42 5.44 20.79
C SER A 27 -9.25 3.99 20.35
N ASP A 28 -8.13 3.64 19.70
CA ASP A 28 -7.96 2.32 19.10
C ASP A 28 -6.55 1.78 19.32
N LYS A 29 -6.46 0.67 20.03
CA LYS A 29 -5.20 -0.02 20.31
C LYS A 29 -4.53 -0.52 19.03
N SER A 30 -5.31 -0.98 18.05
CA SER A 30 -4.78 -1.44 16.77
C SER A 30 -4.09 -0.30 16.02
N MET A 31 -4.63 0.91 16.10
CA MET A 31 -4.01 2.10 15.49
C MET A 31 -2.72 2.47 16.20
N ARG A 32 -2.66 2.32 17.53
CA ARG A 32 -1.42 2.55 18.28
C ARG A 32 -0.32 1.58 17.85
N PHE A 33 -0.67 0.31 17.69
CA PHE A 33 0.28 -0.70 17.22
C PHE A 33 0.74 -0.38 15.80
N ALA A 34 -0.17 0.02 14.92
CA ALA A 34 0.15 0.42 13.55
C ALA A 34 1.10 1.63 13.53
N LEU A 35 0.88 2.61 14.39
CA LEU A 35 1.76 3.78 14.51
C LEU A 35 3.15 3.37 15.00
N TYR A 36 3.23 2.46 15.96
CA TYR A 36 4.51 1.91 16.43
C TYR A 36 5.27 1.25 15.27
N GLU A 37 4.60 0.45 14.47
CA GLU A 37 5.22 -0.20 13.32
C GLU A 37 5.69 0.83 12.27
N CYS A 38 4.92 1.90 12.06
CA CYS A 38 5.35 2.99 11.17
C CYS A 38 6.63 3.65 11.67
N CYS A 39 6.73 3.90 12.98
CA CYS A 39 7.93 4.50 13.57
C CYS A 39 9.13 3.55 13.52
N LYS A 40 8.90 2.26 13.81
CA LYS A 40 9.94 1.24 13.82
C LYS A 40 10.54 1.04 12.43
N ASN A 41 9.72 1.08 11.40
CA ASN A 41 10.15 0.89 10.02
C ASN A 41 10.58 2.20 9.33
N GLU A 42 10.61 3.30 10.07
CA GLU A 42 11.01 4.62 9.56
C GLU A 42 10.08 5.15 8.47
N TYR A 43 8.82 4.71 8.47
CA TYR A 43 7.81 5.25 7.56
C TYR A 43 7.37 6.65 7.98
N LEU A 44 7.35 6.91 9.29
CA LEU A 44 7.10 8.23 9.87
C LEU A 44 8.30 8.63 10.72
N LEU A 45 8.70 9.88 10.62
CA LEU A 45 9.85 10.43 11.32
C LEU A 45 9.41 11.50 12.33
N ASN A 46 10.26 11.71 13.34
CA ASN A 46 10.07 12.75 14.37
C ASN A 46 8.88 12.49 15.29
N ILE A 47 8.54 11.22 15.52
CA ILE A 47 7.57 10.80 16.52
C ILE A 47 8.33 10.09 17.64
N SER A 48 8.17 10.56 18.88
CA SER A 48 8.71 9.87 20.04
C SER A 48 7.66 8.92 20.59
N TYR A 49 8.08 7.72 20.99
CA TYR A 49 7.17 6.73 21.54
C TYR A 49 7.83 5.94 22.67
N ASN A 50 7.00 5.47 23.60
CA ASN A 50 7.42 4.63 24.71
C ASN A 50 6.42 3.47 24.86
N GLN A 51 6.92 2.30 25.23
CA GLN A 51 6.06 1.18 25.56
C GLN A 51 5.57 1.33 27.02
N THR A 52 4.28 1.18 27.23
CA THR A 52 3.69 1.23 28.57
C THR A 52 3.83 -0.11 29.29
N ALA A 53 3.58 -0.13 30.60
CA ALA A 53 3.68 -1.35 31.40
C ALA A 53 2.72 -2.46 30.94
N ASN A 54 1.63 -2.10 30.28
CA ASN A 54 0.63 -3.05 29.76
C ASN A 54 0.95 -3.58 28.37
N GLY A 55 2.13 -3.28 27.83
CA GLY A 55 2.48 -3.66 26.45
C GLY A 55 1.88 -2.77 25.38
N ASP A 56 1.19 -1.72 25.76
CA ASP A 56 0.65 -0.72 24.84
C ASP A 56 1.71 0.35 24.55
N TYR A 57 1.39 1.34 23.75
CA TYR A 57 2.33 2.38 23.33
C TYR A 57 1.77 3.76 23.62
N SER A 58 2.66 4.65 24.02
CA SER A 58 2.38 6.07 24.23
C SER A 58 3.22 6.88 23.25
N PHE A 59 2.63 7.90 22.61
CA PHE A 59 3.29 8.67 21.57
C PHE A 59 3.28 10.16 21.89
N GLN A 60 4.37 10.83 21.52
CA GLN A 60 4.44 12.29 21.47
C GLN A 60 4.55 12.71 20.01
N ILE A 61 3.49 13.33 19.51
CA ILE A 61 3.39 13.76 18.11
C ILE A 61 3.48 15.29 18.11
N THR A 62 4.47 15.81 17.41
CA THR A 62 4.69 17.25 17.26
C THR A 62 4.39 17.68 15.83
N ASP A 63 4.41 18.98 15.58
CA ASP A 63 4.22 19.53 14.23
C ASP A 63 5.37 19.19 13.27
N ASN A 64 6.46 18.61 13.79
CA ASN A 64 7.63 18.23 13.00
C ASN A 64 7.52 16.83 12.41
N VAL A 65 6.40 16.15 12.57
CA VAL A 65 6.18 14.81 12.02
C VAL A 65 6.26 14.86 10.51
N ARG A 66 7.05 13.97 9.92
CA ARG A 66 7.21 13.86 8.47
C ARG A 66 7.08 12.41 8.03
N ILE A 67 6.72 12.24 6.76
CA ILE A 67 6.76 10.93 6.11
C ILE A 67 8.19 10.70 5.64
N GLY A 68 8.79 9.58 6.06
CA GLY A 68 10.10 9.17 5.60
C GLY A 68 10.05 8.64 4.16
N GLU A 69 11.22 8.53 3.52
CA GLU A 69 11.33 7.96 2.19
C GLU A 69 10.70 6.56 2.12
N LYS A 70 10.95 5.74 3.13
CA LYS A 70 10.36 4.40 3.23
C LYS A 70 8.84 4.44 3.35
N GLY A 71 8.30 5.48 4.00
CA GLY A 71 6.86 5.70 4.10
C GLY A 71 6.22 5.99 2.75
N TYR A 72 6.84 6.80 1.93
CA TYR A 72 6.36 7.06 0.57
C TYR A 72 6.40 5.80 -0.29
N LEU A 73 7.46 5.02 -0.18
CA LEU A 73 7.56 3.73 -0.87
C LEU A 73 6.47 2.76 -0.41
N PHE A 74 6.21 2.73 0.89
CA PHE A 74 5.14 1.90 1.44
C PHE A 74 3.78 2.30 0.87
N LEU A 75 3.48 3.60 0.81
CA LEU A 75 2.24 4.10 0.21
C LEU A 75 2.13 3.70 -1.26
N GLN A 76 3.21 3.85 -2.00
CA GLN A 76 3.26 3.49 -3.41
C GLN A 76 3.02 2.00 -3.61
N ASN A 77 3.67 1.16 -2.81
CA ASN A 77 3.59 -0.29 -2.94
C ASN A 77 2.25 -0.87 -2.46
N THR A 78 1.56 -0.18 -1.55
CA THR A 78 0.27 -0.62 -1.01
C THR A 78 -0.92 0.12 -1.59
N SER A 79 -0.71 0.96 -2.59
CA SER A 79 -1.78 1.70 -3.26
C SER A 79 -2.79 0.73 -3.88
N ALA A 80 -4.07 0.92 -3.59
CA ALA A 80 -5.13 0.13 -4.19
C ALA A 80 -5.12 0.26 -5.72
N LYS A 81 -4.86 1.47 -6.22
CA LYS A 81 -4.73 1.74 -7.66
C LYS A 81 -3.63 0.89 -8.28
N ARG A 82 -2.46 0.79 -7.64
CA ARG A 82 -1.35 -0.01 -8.15
C ARG A 82 -1.70 -1.51 -8.15
N ARG A 83 -2.38 -1.99 -7.11
CA ARG A 83 -2.80 -3.39 -7.03
C ARG A 83 -3.81 -3.73 -8.11
N VAL A 84 -4.80 -2.88 -8.32
CA VAL A 84 -5.78 -3.02 -9.38
C VAL A 84 -5.08 -2.99 -10.73
N PHE A 85 -4.16 -2.06 -10.92
CA PHE A 85 -3.38 -1.96 -12.16
C PHE A 85 -2.57 -3.23 -12.41
N ASN A 86 -1.87 -3.75 -11.40
CA ASN A 86 -1.10 -4.99 -11.54
C ASN A 86 -2.00 -6.18 -11.88
N PHE A 87 -3.16 -6.28 -11.25
CA PHE A 87 -4.14 -7.33 -11.52
C PHE A 87 -4.64 -7.24 -12.96
N ILE A 88 -5.02 -6.06 -13.40
CA ILE A 88 -5.50 -5.80 -14.76
C ILE A 88 -4.40 -6.13 -15.77
N THR A 89 -3.16 -5.70 -15.51
CA THR A 89 -2.02 -5.97 -16.38
C THR A 89 -1.80 -7.46 -16.57
N LYS A 90 -1.82 -8.25 -15.49
CA LYS A 90 -1.68 -9.70 -15.58
C LYS A 90 -2.82 -10.34 -16.38
N SER A 91 -4.07 -9.91 -16.15
CA SER A 91 -5.23 -10.41 -16.86
C SER A 91 -5.19 -10.04 -18.34
N ILE A 92 -4.81 -8.81 -18.66
CA ILE A 92 -4.68 -8.33 -20.04
C ILE A 92 -3.59 -9.10 -20.79
N TRP A 93 -2.44 -9.37 -20.17
CA TRP A 93 -1.38 -10.15 -20.80
C TRP A 93 -1.87 -11.55 -21.18
N GLY A 94 -2.60 -12.24 -20.30
CA GLY A 94 -3.19 -13.54 -20.62
C GLY A 94 -4.15 -13.48 -21.79
N ILE A 95 -5.03 -12.48 -21.80
CA ILE A 95 -6.00 -12.26 -22.90
C ILE A 95 -5.27 -11.90 -24.20
N LEU A 96 -4.28 -11.01 -24.12
CA LEU A 96 -3.49 -10.61 -25.28
C LEU A 96 -2.78 -11.79 -25.92
N LEU A 97 -2.12 -12.64 -25.13
CA LEU A 97 -1.44 -13.83 -25.64
C LEU A 97 -2.42 -14.77 -26.31
N THR A 98 -3.61 -14.95 -25.76
CA THR A 98 -4.66 -15.78 -26.36
C THR A 98 -5.15 -15.19 -27.68
N VAL A 99 -5.40 -13.88 -27.73
CA VAL A 99 -5.85 -13.20 -28.93
C VAL A 99 -4.78 -13.25 -30.02
N ILE A 100 -3.53 -12.98 -29.69
CA ILE A 100 -2.40 -13.03 -30.65
C ILE A 100 -2.26 -14.45 -31.20
N GLY A 101 -2.30 -15.49 -30.37
CA GLY A 101 -2.25 -16.85 -30.78
C GLY A 101 -3.38 -17.21 -31.74
N SER A 102 -4.61 -16.77 -31.46
CA SER A 102 -5.78 -16.99 -32.31
C SER A 102 -5.64 -16.30 -33.67
N VAL A 103 -5.14 -15.07 -33.69
CA VAL A 103 -4.92 -14.31 -34.92
C VAL A 103 -3.85 -14.99 -35.79
N ILE A 104 -2.73 -15.41 -35.20
CA ILE A 104 -1.66 -16.10 -35.92
C ILE A 104 -2.19 -17.40 -36.52
N THR A 105 -2.93 -18.19 -35.77
CA THR A 105 -3.54 -19.44 -36.25
C THR A 105 -4.48 -19.16 -37.40
N ALA A 106 -5.34 -18.15 -37.29
CA ALA A 106 -6.28 -17.79 -38.36
C ALA A 106 -5.55 -17.36 -39.65
N VAL A 107 -4.46 -16.60 -39.52
CA VAL A 107 -3.64 -16.15 -40.64
C VAL A 107 -2.99 -17.36 -41.34
N ILE A 108 -2.42 -18.27 -40.56
CA ILE A 108 -1.80 -19.48 -41.11
C ILE A 108 -2.83 -20.32 -41.86
N ILE A 109 -3.99 -20.55 -41.25
CA ILE A 109 -5.07 -21.31 -41.89
C ILE A 109 -5.53 -20.63 -43.18
N TYR A 110 -5.66 -19.31 -43.16
CA TYR A 110 -6.06 -18.52 -44.33
C TYR A 110 -5.06 -18.68 -45.46
N PHE A 111 -3.77 -18.55 -45.20
CA PHE A 111 -2.75 -18.72 -46.22
C PHE A 111 -2.64 -20.14 -46.71
N LEU A 112 -2.76 -21.14 -45.84
CA LEU A 112 -2.73 -22.55 -46.26
C LEU A 112 -4.02 -22.96 -46.98
N GLY A 113 -5.16 -22.37 -46.62
CA GLY A 113 -6.44 -22.66 -47.22
C GLY A 113 -6.61 -22.08 -48.63
N ILE A 114 -5.83 -21.08 -49.02
CA ILE A 114 -5.86 -20.45 -50.33
C ILE A 114 -5.09 -21.33 -51.34
N ASN A 115 -4.13 -22.08 -50.85
CA ASN A 115 -3.37 -23.00 -51.69
C ASN A 115 -4.11 -24.31 -51.85
#